data_4a45a5381c152e4de1ad0873953b5dde
#
_entry.id   4a45a5381c152e4de1ad0873953b5dde
#
_cell.length_a   1.000
_cell.length_b   1.000
_cell.length_c   1.000
_cell.angle_alpha   90.00
_cell.angle_beta   90.00
_cell.angle_gamma   90.00
#
_symmetry.space_group_name_H-M   'P 1'
#
loop_
_entity.id
_entity.type
_entity.pdbx_description
1 polymer ?
#
loop_
_entity_poly.entity_id
_entity_poly.type
_entity_poly.pdbx_seq_one_letter_code
_entity_poly.pdbx_strand_id
1 'polypeptide(L)'
;MSTAIEFNHVGKQYRLGLVSTRTLSHDFNRWWQMAILKKEDPYLKIGETNDRSVLGTSEYVWALRDIDFKVEQGDVVGIIGKNGAGKSTLLKLLSKVTGPTVGTIRARGRIGALLEVGTGFHPEMTGRENIFMNGAIMGMTKAEVSRKLDEIIDFSGCERYIDTPVKRYSSGMTVRLGFAVAAHLDPEILVVDEVLAVGDAEFQKKAIGKMQDVSRGEGRTVLFVSHNMDSMLNLCKQGILLENGCIAYQNDIKSTVAEYLGGGKTEFSFTQSEQEAGSGVYIASVQFCGSQHQRQGLFSFDEDIVIETVIRKKGGFVMDSKAVMSVVIMTLNRTRICNAELALSGLDEQKRFRLSYRGGTLLPGKYLIRVVTHVPNVCFYDRQDVCVLTITDTGTEFLKYNGADNGFIMFSPKVEEY
;
A
#
# COMPACT_ATOMS: atom_id res chain seq x y z
N MET A 1 -4.40 28.72 -7.73
CA MET A 1 -3.77 28.09 -6.54
C MET A 1 -2.28 28.08 -6.79
N SER A 2 -1.45 28.16 -5.78
CA SER A 2 0.02 28.19 -5.99
C SER A 2 0.58 26.77 -5.85
N THR A 3 1.47 26.39 -6.75
CA THR A 3 2.14 25.10 -6.74
C THR A 3 3.07 25.01 -5.53
N ALA A 4 2.90 24.01 -4.68
CA ALA A 4 3.74 23.71 -3.52
C ALA A 4 4.91 22.81 -3.89
N ILE A 5 4.67 21.80 -4.74
CA ILE A 5 5.69 20.83 -5.17
C ILE A 5 5.57 20.64 -6.67
N GLU A 6 6.71 20.62 -7.36
CA GLU A 6 6.81 20.35 -8.79
C GLU A 6 7.96 19.39 -9.05
N PHE A 7 7.65 18.24 -9.63
CA PHE A 7 8.61 17.31 -10.22
C PHE A 7 8.58 17.53 -11.74
N ASN A 8 9.73 17.75 -12.35
CA ASN A 8 9.85 18.01 -13.77
C ASN A 8 10.84 17.02 -14.38
N HIS A 9 10.33 16.01 -15.08
CA HIS A 9 11.07 14.93 -15.73
C HIS A 9 12.15 14.30 -14.84
N VAL A 10 11.78 13.98 -13.58
CA VAL A 10 12.73 13.51 -12.58
C VAL A 10 13.02 12.04 -12.75
N GLY A 11 14.31 11.71 -12.79
CA GLY A 11 14.78 10.33 -12.75
C GLY A 11 15.85 10.11 -11.68
N LYS A 12 15.85 8.91 -11.10
CA LYS A 12 16.87 8.47 -10.15
C LYS A 12 17.39 7.11 -10.52
N GLN A 13 18.68 7.06 -10.77
CA GLN A 13 19.42 5.84 -11.09
C GLN A 13 20.34 5.47 -9.93
N TYR A 14 20.44 4.19 -9.63
CA TYR A 14 21.41 3.63 -8.69
C TYR A 14 22.32 2.64 -9.38
N ARG A 15 23.57 2.56 -8.93
CA ARG A 15 24.51 1.53 -9.34
C ARG A 15 24.43 0.36 -8.37
N LEU A 16 24.33 -0.86 -8.89
CA LEU A 16 24.35 -2.09 -8.14
C LEU A 16 25.82 -2.54 -7.91
N GLY A 17 26.06 -3.24 -6.82
CA GLY A 17 27.39 -3.78 -6.48
C GLY A 17 28.21 -2.90 -5.53
N LEU A 18 29.39 -3.39 -5.16
CA LEU A 18 30.31 -2.67 -4.29
C LEU A 18 30.88 -1.45 -5.01
N VAL A 19 30.94 -0.30 -4.32
CA VAL A 19 31.65 0.89 -4.81
C VAL A 19 33.14 0.55 -4.88
N SER A 20 33.58 0.16 -6.07
CA SER A 20 34.98 -0.18 -6.29
C SER A 20 35.77 1.08 -6.63
N THR A 21 36.97 1.22 -6.05
CA THR A 21 37.94 2.29 -6.29
C THR A 21 38.49 2.34 -7.73
N ARG A 22 38.01 1.47 -8.63
CA ARG A 22 38.37 1.45 -10.07
C ARG A 22 37.69 2.55 -10.90
N THR A 23 36.97 3.47 -10.28
CA THR A 23 36.06 4.41 -10.96
C THR A 23 36.68 5.75 -11.37
N LEU A 24 37.90 6.08 -10.98
CA LEU A 24 38.51 7.38 -11.32
C LEU A 24 38.60 7.63 -12.83
N SER A 25 38.89 6.60 -13.64
CA SER A 25 38.93 6.72 -15.09
C SER A 25 37.55 6.89 -15.72
N HIS A 26 36.52 6.27 -15.13
CA HIS A 26 35.12 6.39 -15.56
C HIS A 26 34.56 7.76 -15.19
N ASP A 27 34.82 8.24 -13.97
CA ASP A 27 34.38 9.54 -13.50
C ASP A 27 35.05 10.68 -14.29
N PHE A 28 36.35 10.53 -14.64
CA PHE A 28 37.04 11.46 -15.49
C PHE A 28 36.49 11.48 -16.91
N ASN A 29 36.17 10.31 -17.50
CA ASN A 29 35.58 10.23 -18.83
C ASN A 29 34.16 10.81 -18.85
N ARG A 30 33.38 10.58 -17.80
CA ARG A 30 32.05 11.16 -17.59
C ARG A 30 32.15 12.69 -17.50
N TRP A 31 33.03 13.21 -16.63
CA TRP A 31 33.26 14.62 -16.49
C TRP A 31 33.72 15.27 -17.81
N TRP A 32 34.65 14.61 -18.51
CA TRP A 32 35.15 15.07 -19.82
C TRP A 32 34.03 15.16 -20.85
N GLN A 33 33.18 14.15 -20.95
CA GLN A 33 32.07 14.15 -21.92
C GLN A 33 31.00 15.17 -21.56
N MET A 34 30.68 15.36 -20.30
CA MET A 34 29.65 16.30 -19.84
C MET A 34 30.15 17.74 -19.81
N ALA A 35 31.31 17.99 -19.22
CA ALA A 35 31.83 19.34 -18.99
C ALA A 35 32.49 19.96 -20.25
N ILE A 36 33.18 19.15 -21.04
CA ILE A 36 33.94 19.64 -22.20
C ILE A 36 33.20 19.42 -23.52
N LEU A 37 32.67 18.23 -23.74
CA LEU A 37 31.98 17.88 -24.98
C LEU A 37 30.50 18.26 -24.98
N LYS A 38 29.92 18.69 -23.83
CA LYS A 38 28.49 19.00 -23.63
C LYS A 38 27.55 17.90 -24.16
N LYS A 39 28.01 16.64 -24.14
CA LYS A 39 27.20 15.47 -24.50
C LYS A 39 26.41 15.03 -23.31
N GLU A 40 25.27 14.37 -23.57
CA GLU A 40 24.52 13.68 -22.53
C GLU A 40 25.38 12.60 -21.85
N ASP A 41 25.17 12.41 -20.56
CA ASP A 41 25.85 11.38 -19.77
C ASP A 41 25.69 9.99 -20.45
N PRO A 42 26.79 9.36 -20.91
CA PRO A 42 26.70 8.09 -21.63
C PRO A 42 26.11 6.96 -20.79
N TYR A 43 26.14 7.10 -19.45
CA TYR A 43 25.60 6.11 -18.52
C TYR A 43 24.08 6.22 -18.31
N LEU A 44 23.45 7.34 -18.71
CA LEU A 44 21.99 7.49 -18.68
C LEU A 44 21.27 6.58 -19.67
N LYS A 45 21.94 6.08 -20.68
CA LYS A 45 21.38 5.15 -21.69
C LYS A 45 21.45 3.68 -21.25
N ILE A 46 22.24 3.38 -20.23
CA ILE A 46 22.48 2.03 -19.73
C ILE A 46 21.76 1.91 -18.38
N GLY A 47 20.63 1.25 -18.34
CA GLY A 47 19.91 0.99 -17.08
C GLY A 47 18.60 0.27 -17.34
N GLU A 48 18.40 -0.79 -16.58
CA GLU A 48 17.18 -1.59 -16.62
C GLU A 48 16.15 -1.03 -15.63
N THR A 49 14.89 -1.28 -15.90
CA THR A 49 13.81 -1.04 -14.92
C THR A 49 14.01 -1.95 -13.71
N ASN A 50 13.66 -1.46 -12.53
CA ASN A 50 13.79 -2.21 -11.27
C ASN A 50 12.73 -3.33 -11.17
N ASP A 51 12.84 -4.31 -12.05
CA ASP A 51 12.01 -5.51 -12.00
C ASP A 51 12.78 -6.61 -11.23
N ARG A 52 12.30 -6.94 -10.03
CA ARG A 52 12.92 -7.96 -9.18
C ARG A 52 12.66 -9.40 -9.64
N SER A 53 11.76 -9.59 -10.60
CA SER A 53 11.41 -10.92 -11.14
C SER A 53 12.36 -11.37 -12.23
N VAL A 54 13.17 -10.46 -12.79
CA VAL A 54 14.10 -10.72 -13.88
C VAL A 54 15.54 -10.52 -13.40
N LEU A 55 16.40 -11.49 -13.70
CA LEU A 55 17.86 -11.34 -13.51
C LEU A 55 18.37 -10.30 -14.52
N GLY A 56 18.58 -9.07 -14.02
CA GLY A 56 19.14 -8.00 -14.83
C GLY A 56 20.61 -8.24 -15.17
N THR A 57 21.04 -7.76 -16.32
CA THR A 57 22.43 -7.82 -16.79
C THR A 57 23.17 -6.50 -16.60
N SER A 58 22.46 -5.41 -16.27
CA SER A 58 23.02 -4.08 -16.09
C SER A 58 23.46 -3.83 -14.64
N GLU A 59 24.61 -3.17 -14.47
CA GLU A 59 25.06 -2.64 -13.18
C GLU A 59 24.24 -1.42 -12.71
N TYR A 60 23.36 -0.86 -13.55
CA TYR A 60 22.58 0.34 -13.27
C TYR A 60 21.09 0.04 -13.32
N VAL A 61 20.38 0.53 -12.31
CA VAL A 61 18.93 0.35 -12.16
C VAL A 61 18.26 1.70 -11.97
N TRP A 62 17.21 1.95 -12.75
CA TRP A 62 16.34 3.10 -12.58
C TRP A 62 15.31 2.83 -11.47
N ALA A 63 15.50 3.51 -10.35
CA ALA A 63 14.51 3.47 -9.27
C ALA A 63 13.30 4.37 -9.57
N LEU A 64 13.54 5.47 -10.30
CA LEU A 64 12.52 6.37 -10.81
C LEU A 64 12.94 6.83 -12.21
N ARG A 65 11.96 6.94 -13.11
CA ARG A 65 12.18 7.36 -14.49
C ARG A 65 11.03 8.25 -14.95
N ASP A 66 11.39 9.44 -15.45
CA ASP A 66 10.46 10.40 -16.05
C ASP A 66 9.24 10.73 -15.16
N ILE A 67 9.52 11.06 -13.91
CA ILE A 67 8.49 11.45 -12.95
C ILE A 67 8.15 12.92 -13.18
N ASP A 68 6.92 13.20 -13.60
CA ASP A 68 6.40 14.54 -13.83
C ASP A 68 5.03 14.71 -13.18
N PHE A 69 4.91 15.56 -12.16
CA PHE A 69 3.64 15.91 -11.53
C PHE A 69 3.78 17.19 -10.69
N LYS A 70 2.63 17.78 -10.38
CA LYS A 70 2.52 18.96 -9.53
C LYS A 70 1.54 18.73 -8.41
N VAL A 71 1.82 19.34 -7.26
CA VAL A 71 0.94 19.34 -6.09
C VAL A 71 0.66 20.80 -5.72
N GLU A 72 -0.61 21.16 -5.65
CA GLU A 72 -1.00 22.48 -5.25
C GLU A 72 -0.96 22.66 -3.72
N GLN A 73 -0.82 23.90 -3.28
CA GLN A 73 -0.79 24.21 -1.84
C GLN A 73 -2.13 23.81 -1.18
N GLY A 74 -2.03 23.06 -0.10
CA GLY A 74 -3.18 22.55 0.65
C GLY A 74 -3.73 21.22 0.14
N ASP A 75 -3.13 20.63 -0.88
CA ASP A 75 -3.53 19.32 -1.36
C ASP A 75 -2.95 18.20 -0.49
N VAL A 76 -3.76 17.14 -0.35
CA VAL A 76 -3.36 15.88 0.27
C VAL A 76 -3.31 14.81 -0.82
N VAL A 77 -2.10 14.42 -1.20
CA VAL A 77 -1.85 13.50 -2.30
C VAL A 77 -1.34 12.16 -1.78
N GLY A 78 -2.01 11.09 -2.18
CA GLY A 78 -1.62 9.72 -1.88
C GLY A 78 -0.71 9.13 -2.94
N ILE A 79 0.41 8.53 -2.54
CA ILE A 79 1.30 7.81 -3.44
C ILE A 79 1.14 6.32 -3.19
N ILE A 80 0.67 5.60 -4.21
CA ILE A 80 0.33 4.19 -4.16
C ILE A 80 1.29 3.41 -5.08
N GLY A 81 1.54 2.16 -4.79
CA GLY A 81 2.34 1.28 -5.64
C GLY A 81 2.86 0.06 -4.89
N LYS A 82 3.22 -0.97 -5.61
CA LYS A 82 3.80 -2.21 -5.06
C LYS A 82 5.16 -1.96 -4.39
N ASN A 83 5.64 -2.95 -3.62
CA ASN A 83 7.00 -2.89 -3.06
C ASN A 83 8.03 -2.87 -4.20
N GLY A 84 8.93 -1.87 -4.15
CA GLY A 84 9.91 -1.64 -5.22
C GLY A 84 9.45 -0.69 -6.33
N ALA A 85 8.22 -0.18 -6.31
CA ALA A 85 7.71 0.76 -7.31
C ALA A 85 8.41 2.13 -7.33
N GLY A 86 9.27 2.44 -6.33
CA GLY A 86 9.99 3.71 -6.26
C GLY A 86 9.49 4.70 -5.21
N LYS A 87 8.43 4.37 -4.45
CA LYS A 87 7.81 5.27 -3.46
C LYS A 87 8.82 5.89 -2.48
N SER A 88 9.57 5.07 -1.75
CA SER A 88 10.57 5.56 -0.78
C SER A 88 11.70 6.35 -1.44
N THR A 89 12.05 6.05 -2.70
CA THR A 89 13.03 6.82 -3.46
C THR A 89 12.49 8.22 -3.78
N LEU A 90 11.22 8.31 -4.18
CA LEU A 90 10.56 9.59 -4.46
C LEU A 90 10.49 10.46 -3.21
N LEU A 91 10.15 9.88 -2.05
CA LEU A 91 10.14 10.59 -0.78
C LEU A 91 11.55 11.06 -0.37
N LYS A 92 12.59 10.22 -0.54
CA LYS A 92 13.99 10.59 -0.26
C LYS A 92 14.49 11.73 -1.16
N LEU A 93 14.04 11.79 -2.40
CA LEU A 93 14.34 12.91 -3.32
C LEU A 93 13.69 14.20 -2.83
N LEU A 94 12.40 14.16 -2.48
CA LEU A 94 11.67 15.33 -2.00
C LEU A 94 12.26 15.85 -0.68
N SER A 95 12.59 14.96 0.24
CA SER A 95 13.21 15.29 1.54
C SER A 95 14.69 15.66 1.45
N LYS A 96 15.24 15.74 0.23
CA LYS A 96 16.64 16.08 -0.04
C LYS A 96 17.68 15.16 0.60
N VAL A 97 17.28 13.94 1.00
CA VAL A 97 18.19 12.89 1.48
C VAL A 97 19.11 12.42 0.33
N THR A 98 18.60 12.46 -0.90
CA THR A 98 19.37 12.21 -2.11
C THR A 98 18.94 13.15 -3.22
N GLY A 99 19.87 13.48 -4.16
CA GLY A 99 19.52 14.31 -5.32
C GLY A 99 19.00 13.47 -6.50
N PRO A 100 18.25 14.08 -7.43
CA PRO A 100 17.87 13.43 -8.68
C PRO A 100 19.10 13.19 -9.58
N THR A 101 19.03 12.17 -10.43
CA THR A 101 20.05 11.92 -11.46
C THR A 101 19.78 12.80 -12.68
N VAL A 102 18.51 12.96 -13.04
CA VAL A 102 18.04 13.85 -14.11
C VAL A 102 16.79 14.58 -13.65
N GLY A 103 16.45 15.70 -14.32
CA GLY A 103 15.28 16.50 -14.01
C GLY A 103 15.49 17.44 -12.82
N THR A 104 14.41 18.12 -12.42
CA THR A 104 14.44 19.10 -11.32
C THR A 104 13.23 18.92 -10.40
N ILE A 105 13.46 19.15 -9.09
CA ILE A 105 12.41 19.17 -8.09
C ILE A 105 12.38 20.57 -7.48
N ARG A 106 11.20 21.17 -7.45
CA ARG A 106 10.97 22.46 -6.80
C ARG A 106 9.93 22.26 -5.70
N ALA A 107 10.22 22.81 -4.53
CA ALA A 107 9.30 22.82 -3.40
C ALA A 107 9.31 24.18 -2.75
N ARG A 108 8.13 24.66 -2.34
CA ARG A 108 7.94 25.97 -1.73
C ARG A 108 7.55 25.80 -0.27
N GLY A 109 8.46 26.19 0.63
CA GLY A 109 8.30 26.07 2.07
C GLY A 109 9.20 24.99 2.70
N ARG A 110 9.06 24.82 4.02
CA ARG A 110 9.79 23.79 4.79
C ARG A 110 9.15 22.41 4.52
N ILE A 111 9.99 21.41 4.37
CA ILE A 111 9.57 20.03 4.19
C ILE A 111 9.85 19.28 5.50
N GLY A 112 8.80 18.80 6.14
CA GLY A 112 8.88 17.88 7.26
C GLY A 112 8.66 16.45 6.76
N ALA A 113 9.62 15.56 7.00
CA ALA A 113 9.56 14.19 6.51
C ALA A 113 9.49 13.19 7.66
N LEU A 114 8.41 12.44 7.72
CA LEU A 114 8.17 11.34 8.66
C LEU A 114 8.65 10.01 8.04
N LEU A 115 9.89 9.98 7.52
CA LEU A 115 10.41 8.80 6.81
C LEU A 115 11.00 7.74 7.74
N GLU A 116 11.60 8.16 8.84
CA GLU A 116 12.33 7.28 9.76
C GLU A 116 12.12 7.78 11.20
N VAL A 117 10.94 7.53 11.75
CA VAL A 117 10.58 7.95 13.10
C VAL A 117 11.47 7.27 14.15
N GLY A 118 12.06 8.07 15.06
CA GLY A 118 12.94 7.56 16.11
C GLY A 118 14.41 7.36 15.69
N THR A 119 14.76 7.61 14.44
CA THR A 119 16.16 7.68 14.03
C THR A 119 16.79 8.98 14.57
N GLY A 120 18.06 8.90 14.95
CA GLY A 120 18.79 10.05 15.48
C GLY A 120 18.63 10.29 16.99
N PHE A 121 17.97 9.40 17.74
CA PHE A 121 18.00 9.46 19.18
C PHE A 121 19.34 9.04 19.74
N HIS A 122 19.88 9.82 20.68
CA HIS A 122 21.10 9.48 21.36
C HIS A 122 20.78 8.65 22.62
N PRO A 123 21.28 7.42 22.74
CA PRO A 123 20.89 6.49 23.80
C PRO A 123 21.24 6.97 25.21
N GLU A 124 22.31 7.75 25.37
CA GLU A 124 22.74 8.28 26.68
C GLU A 124 21.96 9.54 27.14
N MET A 125 21.28 10.21 26.19
CA MET A 125 20.47 11.40 26.50
C MET A 125 19.10 10.99 27.01
N THR A 126 18.51 11.86 27.86
CA THR A 126 17.14 11.71 28.35
C THR A 126 16.12 11.86 27.22
N GLY A 127 14.88 11.42 27.45
CA GLY A 127 13.79 11.65 26.50
C GLY A 127 13.61 13.12 26.16
N ARG A 128 13.67 13.99 27.17
CA ARG A 128 13.57 15.44 27.01
C ARG A 128 14.67 16.00 26.11
N GLU A 129 15.92 15.65 26.35
CA GLU A 129 17.05 16.08 25.53
C GLU A 129 16.93 15.56 24.09
N ASN A 130 16.47 14.32 23.91
CA ASN A 130 16.22 13.74 22.60
C ASN A 130 15.07 14.46 21.85
N ILE A 131 14.03 14.96 22.54
CA ILE A 131 13.00 15.79 21.91
C ILE A 131 13.63 17.05 21.29
N PHE A 132 14.49 17.76 22.02
CA PHE A 132 15.18 18.94 21.50
C PHE A 132 16.10 18.60 20.33
N MET A 133 16.90 17.55 20.46
CA MET A 133 17.83 17.12 19.43
C MET A 133 17.10 16.68 18.16
N ASN A 134 16.09 15.83 18.29
CA ASN A 134 15.32 15.32 17.17
C ASN A 134 14.48 16.43 16.51
N GLY A 135 13.86 17.30 17.30
CA GLY A 135 13.18 18.49 16.78
C GLY A 135 14.10 19.38 15.95
N ALA A 136 15.34 19.61 16.42
CA ALA A 136 16.33 20.40 15.68
C ALA A 136 16.75 19.70 14.36
N ILE A 137 16.95 18.38 14.37
CA ILE A 137 17.25 17.59 13.16
C ILE A 137 16.10 17.71 12.14
N MET A 138 14.85 17.74 12.63
CA MET A 138 13.65 17.91 11.79
C MET A 138 13.36 19.36 11.40
N GLY A 139 14.24 20.31 11.79
CA GLY A 139 14.17 21.72 11.40
C GLY A 139 13.33 22.61 12.31
N MET A 140 13.00 22.17 13.54
CA MET A 140 12.40 23.01 14.56
C MET A 140 13.46 23.89 15.23
N THR A 141 13.10 25.12 15.53
CA THR A 141 13.90 25.97 16.41
C THR A 141 13.73 25.55 17.87
N LYS A 142 14.71 25.88 18.72
CA LYS A 142 14.62 25.61 20.16
C LYS A 142 13.35 26.20 20.79
N ALA A 143 12.94 27.38 20.33
CA ALA A 143 11.74 28.05 20.81
C ALA A 143 10.46 27.31 20.42
N GLU A 144 10.39 26.77 19.19
CA GLU A 144 9.27 25.94 18.74
C GLU A 144 9.17 24.65 19.56
N VAL A 145 10.29 23.95 19.78
CA VAL A 145 10.32 22.76 20.63
C VAL A 145 9.89 23.07 22.05
N SER A 146 10.43 24.14 22.66
CA SER A 146 10.07 24.53 24.04
C SER A 146 8.57 24.83 24.19
N ARG A 147 7.96 25.48 23.20
CA ARG A 147 6.53 25.82 23.25
C ARG A 147 5.64 24.57 23.17
N LYS A 148 6.08 23.52 22.44
CA LYS A 148 5.31 22.30 22.23
C LYS A 148 5.74 21.13 23.11
N LEU A 149 6.68 21.37 24.03
CA LEU A 149 7.34 20.31 24.78
C LEU A 149 6.35 19.46 25.58
N ASP A 150 5.44 20.11 26.31
CA ASP A 150 4.47 19.41 27.14
C ASP A 150 3.45 18.64 26.32
N GLU A 151 3.02 19.18 25.17
CA GLU A 151 2.14 18.48 24.21
C GLU A 151 2.81 17.24 23.61
N ILE A 152 4.11 17.35 23.27
CA ILE A 152 4.91 16.23 22.74
C ILE A 152 5.03 15.12 23.78
N ILE A 153 5.30 15.49 25.03
CA ILE A 153 5.45 14.54 26.14
C ILE A 153 4.14 13.81 26.38
N ASP A 154 3.04 14.55 26.56
CA ASP A 154 1.69 13.99 26.77
C ASP A 154 1.25 13.09 25.60
N PHE A 155 1.50 13.54 24.38
CA PHE A 155 1.17 12.73 23.19
C PHE A 155 1.91 11.39 23.18
N SER A 156 3.20 11.37 23.58
CA SER A 156 4.03 10.17 23.59
C SER A 156 3.61 9.15 24.67
N GLY A 157 3.01 9.62 25.79
CA GLY A 157 2.73 8.82 26.98
C GLY A 157 4.00 8.38 27.71
N CYS A 158 5.07 9.18 27.62
CA CYS A 158 6.37 8.88 28.24
C CYS A 158 6.68 9.79 29.44
N GLU A 159 5.69 10.48 30.01
CA GLU A 159 5.86 11.50 31.07
C GLU A 159 6.69 10.98 32.23
N ARG A 160 6.38 9.78 32.71
CA ARG A 160 7.07 9.15 33.85
C ARG A 160 8.56 8.95 33.61
N TYR A 161 8.96 8.77 32.35
CA TYR A 161 10.31 8.38 31.98
C TYR A 161 11.08 9.49 31.27
N ILE A 162 10.47 10.68 31.10
CA ILE A 162 10.99 11.72 30.22
C ILE A 162 12.41 12.18 30.55
N ASP A 163 12.78 12.18 31.84
CA ASP A 163 14.10 12.56 32.35
C ASP A 163 15.02 11.34 32.57
N THR A 164 14.67 10.17 31.99
CA THR A 164 15.47 8.94 31.98
C THR A 164 16.18 8.78 30.63
N PRO A 165 17.44 8.31 30.59
CA PRO A 165 18.14 8.03 29.34
C PRO A 165 17.41 7.02 28.45
N VAL A 166 17.34 7.32 27.15
CA VAL A 166 16.54 6.57 26.16
C VAL A 166 17.03 5.12 26.00
N LYS A 167 18.28 4.80 26.33
CA LYS A 167 18.76 3.40 26.38
C LYS A 167 17.97 2.50 27.34
N ARG A 168 17.21 3.08 28.26
CA ARG A 168 16.32 2.35 29.20
C ARG A 168 14.88 2.28 28.73
N TYR A 169 14.56 2.89 27.58
CA TYR A 169 13.23 2.82 27.01
C TYR A 169 13.01 1.48 26.31
N SER A 170 11.76 1.05 26.27
CA SER A 170 11.38 0.00 25.33
C SER A 170 11.43 0.52 23.89
N SER A 171 11.54 -0.37 22.92
CA SER A 171 11.46 0.01 21.49
C SER A 171 10.19 0.79 21.18
N GLY A 172 9.05 0.37 21.74
CA GLY A 172 7.77 1.05 21.59
C GLY A 172 7.80 2.49 22.15
N MET A 173 8.40 2.72 23.31
CA MET A 173 8.53 4.06 23.91
C MET A 173 9.39 4.98 23.03
N THR A 174 10.51 4.47 22.53
CA THR A 174 11.40 5.24 21.64
C THR A 174 10.67 5.68 20.39
N VAL A 175 9.93 4.78 19.78
CA VAL A 175 9.18 5.06 18.56
C VAL A 175 8.01 6.00 18.82
N ARG A 176 7.26 5.84 19.92
CA ARG A 176 6.18 6.76 20.33
C ARG A 176 6.70 8.17 20.57
N LEU A 177 7.84 8.30 21.24
CA LEU A 177 8.45 9.60 21.48
C LEU A 177 8.93 10.27 20.18
N GLY A 178 9.59 9.52 19.30
CA GLY A 178 9.99 10.02 17.99
C GLY A 178 8.81 10.47 17.14
N PHE A 179 7.73 9.67 17.11
CA PHE A 179 6.50 10.04 16.43
C PHE A 179 5.85 11.30 17.04
N ALA A 180 5.84 11.42 18.36
CA ALA A 180 5.30 12.60 19.04
C ALA A 180 6.02 13.88 18.60
N VAL A 181 7.36 13.87 18.51
CA VAL A 181 8.12 15.03 17.99
C VAL A 181 7.69 15.31 16.54
N ALA A 182 7.67 14.30 15.72
CA ALA A 182 7.35 14.41 14.29
C ALA A 182 5.91 14.90 14.03
N ALA A 183 4.94 14.43 14.80
CA ALA A 183 3.54 14.83 14.70
C ALA A 183 3.25 16.28 15.15
N HIS A 184 4.21 16.91 15.86
CA HIS A 184 4.13 18.30 16.29
C HIS A 184 4.99 19.25 15.44
N LEU A 185 5.54 18.76 14.31
CA LEU A 185 6.14 19.65 13.32
C LEU A 185 5.07 20.52 12.66
N ASP A 186 5.45 21.76 12.30
CA ASP A 186 4.61 22.67 11.52
C ASP A 186 5.29 23.04 10.18
N PRO A 187 5.52 22.07 9.28
CA PRO A 187 6.04 22.36 7.95
C PRO A 187 4.90 22.77 7.02
N GLU A 188 5.22 23.51 5.98
CA GLU A 188 4.28 23.82 4.89
C GLU A 188 4.01 22.59 4.00
N ILE A 189 4.98 21.68 3.93
CA ILE A 189 4.89 20.41 3.21
C ILE A 189 5.22 19.27 4.16
N LEU A 190 4.28 18.36 4.36
CA LEU A 190 4.46 17.17 5.19
C LEU A 190 4.55 15.93 4.32
N VAL A 191 5.60 15.14 4.53
CA VAL A 191 5.82 13.86 3.87
C VAL A 191 5.66 12.74 4.88
N VAL A 192 4.68 11.88 4.67
CA VAL A 192 4.35 10.77 5.60
C VAL A 192 4.57 9.45 4.87
N ASP A 193 5.51 8.66 5.36
CA ASP A 193 5.71 7.28 4.91
C ASP A 193 5.00 6.33 5.87
N GLU A 194 4.75 5.13 5.48
CA GLU A 194 4.10 3.98 6.11
C GLU A 194 4.17 3.84 7.66
N VAL A 195 4.82 4.80 8.33
CA VAL A 195 5.16 4.84 9.76
C VAL A 195 3.93 4.92 10.69
N LEU A 196 2.71 5.04 10.17
CA LEU A 196 1.49 5.04 11.00
C LEU A 196 1.16 3.69 11.64
N ALA A 197 1.87 2.62 11.29
CA ALA A 197 1.73 1.28 11.89
C ALA A 197 2.57 1.09 13.17
N VAL A 198 3.00 2.20 13.81
CA VAL A 198 3.93 2.19 14.95
C VAL A 198 3.19 2.27 16.28
N GLY A 199 3.64 1.51 17.26
CA GLY A 199 3.07 1.48 18.61
C GLY A 199 1.91 0.46 18.72
N ASP A 200 1.17 0.55 19.83
CA ASP A 200 -0.04 -0.23 20.05
C ASP A 200 -1.25 0.37 19.31
N ALA A 201 -2.37 -0.36 19.28
CA ALA A 201 -3.57 0.05 18.55
C ALA A 201 -4.15 1.40 19.04
N GLU A 202 -3.99 1.72 20.33
CA GLU A 202 -4.45 2.96 20.90
C GLU A 202 -3.60 4.14 20.40
N PHE A 203 -2.28 3.99 20.41
CA PHE A 203 -1.36 5.01 19.91
C PHE A 203 -1.52 5.21 18.41
N GLN A 204 -1.71 4.12 17.62
CA GLN A 204 -1.98 4.21 16.19
C GLN A 204 -3.23 5.04 15.90
N LYS A 205 -4.31 4.84 16.66
CA LYS A 205 -5.54 5.63 16.53
C LYS A 205 -5.30 7.13 16.86
N LYS A 206 -4.53 7.41 17.93
CA LYS A 206 -4.14 8.77 18.30
C LYS A 206 -3.27 9.43 17.23
N ALA A 207 -2.33 8.66 16.63
CA ALA A 207 -1.47 9.11 15.56
C ALA A 207 -2.25 9.44 14.27
N ILE A 208 -3.16 8.57 13.85
CA ILE A 208 -4.02 8.80 12.68
C ILE A 208 -4.91 10.03 12.90
N GLY A 209 -5.52 10.17 14.07
CA GLY A 209 -6.33 11.34 14.41
C GLY A 209 -5.52 12.64 14.30
N LYS A 210 -4.30 12.68 14.87
CA LYS A 210 -3.43 13.86 14.75
C LYS A 210 -3.06 14.17 13.30
N MET A 211 -2.79 13.16 12.47
CA MET A 211 -2.51 13.35 11.04
C MET A 211 -3.74 13.88 10.27
N GLN A 212 -4.95 13.45 10.65
CA GLN A 212 -6.20 13.99 10.08
C GLN A 212 -6.38 15.46 10.41
N ASP A 213 -6.13 15.86 11.67
CA ASP A 213 -6.22 17.25 12.11
C ASP A 213 -5.21 18.12 11.35
N VAL A 214 -3.96 17.64 11.22
CA VAL A 214 -2.90 18.33 10.47
C VAL A 214 -3.26 18.46 8.97
N SER A 215 -3.88 17.45 8.38
CA SER A 215 -4.24 17.48 6.96
C SER A 215 -5.50 18.33 6.66
N ARG A 216 -6.43 18.43 7.61
CA ARG A 216 -7.70 19.17 7.43
C ARG A 216 -7.65 20.62 7.93
N GLY A 217 -6.77 20.90 8.89
CA GLY A 217 -6.90 22.10 9.71
C GLY A 217 -6.24 23.38 9.17
N GLU A 218 -5.21 23.33 8.32
CA GLU A 218 -4.37 24.53 8.09
C GLU A 218 -3.87 24.71 6.66
N GLY A 219 -4.51 24.08 5.66
CA GLY A 219 -4.10 24.25 4.26
C GLY A 219 -2.68 23.76 3.97
N ARG A 220 -2.16 22.81 4.76
CA ARG A 220 -0.85 22.21 4.55
C ARG A 220 -0.88 21.23 3.39
N THR A 221 0.20 21.19 2.66
CA THR A 221 0.37 20.20 1.59
C THR A 221 0.91 18.91 2.18
N VAL A 222 0.26 17.78 1.91
CA VAL A 222 0.65 16.48 2.46
C VAL A 222 0.89 15.48 1.32
N LEU A 223 2.05 14.83 1.32
CA LEU A 223 2.29 13.62 0.54
C LEU A 223 2.23 12.42 1.47
N PHE A 224 1.30 11.54 1.21
CA PHE A 224 1.02 10.38 2.04
C PHE A 224 1.33 9.09 1.30
N VAL A 225 2.18 8.23 1.86
CA VAL A 225 2.47 6.89 1.34
C VAL A 225 1.98 5.87 2.34
N SER A 226 1.11 4.96 1.92
CA SER A 226 0.62 3.89 2.77
C SER A 226 0.21 2.67 1.96
N HIS A 227 0.28 1.51 2.57
CA HIS A 227 -0.32 0.28 2.06
C HIS A 227 -1.77 0.09 2.56
N ASN A 228 -2.22 0.93 3.49
CA ASN A 228 -3.59 0.91 3.98
C ASN A 228 -4.45 1.79 3.08
N MET A 229 -5.23 1.16 2.21
CA MET A 229 -6.10 1.85 1.25
C MET A 229 -7.23 2.62 1.93
N ASP A 230 -7.73 2.14 3.08
CA ASP A 230 -8.78 2.86 3.82
C ASP A 230 -8.26 4.19 4.37
N SER A 231 -7.04 4.22 4.90
CA SER A 231 -6.38 5.47 5.30
C SER A 231 -6.19 6.40 4.10
N MET A 232 -5.81 5.86 2.93
CA MET A 232 -5.66 6.64 1.70
C MET A 232 -6.98 7.28 1.25
N LEU A 233 -8.07 6.51 1.22
CA LEU A 233 -9.40 6.98 0.83
C LEU A 233 -9.95 8.05 1.78
N ASN A 234 -9.63 7.94 3.09
CA ASN A 234 -10.11 8.86 4.11
C ASN A 234 -9.30 10.16 4.21
N LEU A 235 -8.01 10.13 3.85
CA LEU A 235 -7.09 11.26 4.03
C LEU A 235 -6.83 12.03 2.75
N CYS A 236 -6.69 11.33 1.61
CA CYS A 236 -6.22 11.92 0.37
C CYS A 236 -7.38 12.35 -0.55
N LYS A 237 -7.15 13.41 -1.31
CA LYS A 237 -8.07 13.85 -2.38
C LYS A 237 -7.63 13.33 -3.75
N GLN A 238 -6.33 13.32 -3.98
CA GLN A 238 -5.70 12.88 -5.23
C GLN A 238 -4.80 11.69 -4.97
N GLY A 239 -4.57 10.87 -5.98
CA GLY A 239 -3.70 9.71 -5.93
C GLY A 239 -2.73 9.66 -7.12
N ILE A 240 -1.53 9.16 -6.87
CA ILE A 240 -0.50 8.86 -7.87
C ILE A 240 -0.13 7.40 -7.72
N LEU A 241 -0.36 6.61 -8.76
CA LEU A 241 0.06 5.21 -8.82
C LEU A 241 1.45 5.12 -9.46
N LEU A 242 2.40 4.58 -8.71
CA LEU A 242 3.73 4.28 -9.21
C LEU A 242 3.86 2.79 -9.55
N GLU A 243 4.34 2.52 -10.75
CA GLU A 243 4.70 1.17 -11.22
C GLU A 243 6.06 1.20 -11.90
N ASN A 244 6.95 0.30 -11.49
CA ASN A 244 8.29 0.14 -12.08
C ASN A 244 9.09 1.46 -12.21
N GLY A 245 8.91 2.36 -11.23
CA GLY A 245 9.61 3.64 -11.20
C GLY A 245 9.01 4.74 -12.06
N CYS A 246 7.85 4.53 -12.68
CA CYS A 246 7.11 5.51 -13.48
C CYS A 246 5.74 5.80 -12.87
N ILE A 247 5.13 6.94 -13.25
CA ILE A 247 3.73 7.21 -12.94
C ILE A 247 2.88 6.44 -13.94
N ALA A 248 2.12 5.43 -13.44
CA ALA A 248 1.21 4.65 -14.24
C ALA A 248 -0.17 5.31 -14.35
N TYR A 249 -0.63 5.94 -13.26
CA TYR A 249 -1.93 6.58 -13.19
C TYR A 249 -1.92 7.74 -12.19
N GLN A 250 -2.66 8.80 -12.49
CA GLN A 250 -2.84 9.95 -11.60
C GLN A 250 -4.26 10.50 -11.77
N ASN A 251 -5.03 10.51 -10.69
CA ASN A 251 -6.39 11.02 -10.67
C ASN A 251 -6.86 11.26 -9.22
N ASP A 252 -8.17 11.43 -9.01
CA ASP A 252 -8.75 11.38 -7.68
C ASP A 252 -8.36 10.07 -6.96
N ILE A 253 -8.36 10.11 -5.63
CA ILE A 253 -7.86 8.97 -4.84
C ILE A 253 -8.69 7.70 -5.03
N LYS A 254 -10.02 7.83 -5.21
CA LYS A 254 -10.91 6.66 -5.38
C LYS A 254 -10.58 5.92 -6.66
N SER A 255 -10.46 6.66 -7.78
CA SER A 255 -10.07 6.12 -9.08
C SER A 255 -8.67 5.52 -9.05
N THR A 256 -7.72 6.17 -8.37
CA THR A 256 -6.33 5.67 -8.25
C THR A 256 -6.23 4.41 -7.40
N VAL A 257 -7.00 4.32 -6.31
CA VAL A 257 -7.09 3.10 -5.49
C VAL A 257 -7.76 1.98 -6.28
N ALA A 258 -8.83 2.28 -7.02
CA ALA A 258 -9.50 1.30 -7.88
C ALA A 258 -8.53 0.76 -8.95
N GLU A 259 -7.75 1.62 -9.61
CA GLU A 259 -6.73 1.23 -10.58
C GLU A 259 -5.64 0.36 -9.94
N TYR A 260 -5.13 0.73 -8.76
CA TYR A 260 -4.16 -0.08 -8.03
C TYR A 260 -4.69 -1.45 -7.61
N LEU A 261 -5.93 -1.52 -7.16
CA LEU A 261 -6.59 -2.76 -6.75
C LEU A 261 -7.03 -3.59 -7.95
N GLY A 262 -7.41 -2.92 -9.03
CA GLY A 262 -7.83 -3.51 -10.30
C GLY A 262 -6.69 -3.67 -11.32
N GLY A 263 -5.58 -2.96 -11.14
CA GLY A 263 -4.29 -3.06 -11.85
C GLY A 263 -4.35 -3.27 -13.34
N GLY A 264 -5.04 -2.42 -14.12
CA GLY A 264 -5.06 -2.52 -15.58
C GLY A 264 -5.53 -3.85 -16.19
N LYS A 265 -5.60 -4.90 -15.39
CA LYS A 265 -6.29 -6.16 -15.63
C LYS A 265 -7.30 -6.33 -14.52
N THR A 266 -8.48 -5.84 -14.74
CA THR A 266 -9.70 -6.21 -14.01
C THR A 266 -9.99 -7.69 -14.29
N GLU A 267 -9.11 -8.56 -13.86
CA GLU A 267 -9.45 -9.98 -13.76
C GLU A 267 -10.24 -10.18 -12.44
N PHE A 268 -11.44 -9.61 -12.41
CA PHE A 268 -12.54 -10.19 -11.62
C PHE A 268 -13.06 -11.43 -12.34
N SER A 269 -12.21 -12.01 -13.19
CA SER A 269 -12.41 -13.22 -13.91
C SER A 269 -11.09 -13.97 -13.99
N PHE A 270 -11.12 -15.18 -13.55
CA PHE A 270 -10.05 -16.15 -13.78
C PHE A 270 -10.43 -16.96 -15.01
N THR A 271 -9.48 -17.22 -15.91
CA THR A 271 -9.64 -18.11 -17.03
C THR A 271 -8.42 -18.99 -17.17
N GLN A 272 -8.63 -20.28 -17.44
CA GLN A 272 -7.58 -21.27 -17.63
C GLN A 272 -7.89 -22.11 -18.87
N SER A 273 -6.91 -22.28 -19.72
CA SER A 273 -7.00 -23.17 -20.87
C SER A 273 -6.77 -24.64 -20.47
N GLU A 274 -7.23 -25.58 -21.31
CA GLU A 274 -7.01 -26.99 -21.06
C GLU A 274 -5.52 -27.38 -21.04
N GLN A 275 -4.69 -26.65 -21.79
CA GLN A 275 -3.25 -26.87 -21.86
C GLN A 275 -2.52 -26.45 -20.57
N GLU A 276 -3.01 -25.40 -19.90
CA GLU A 276 -2.48 -24.90 -18.64
C GLU A 276 -2.93 -25.75 -17.44
N ALA A 277 -4.02 -26.48 -17.59
CA ALA A 277 -4.58 -27.30 -16.53
C ALA A 277 -3.71 -28.51 -16.21
N GLY A 278 -3.24 -28.62 -14.96
CA GLY A 278 -2.40 -29.73 -14.48
C GLY A 278 -3.14 -31.05 -14.29
N SER A 279 -4.48 -31.05 -14.25
CA SER A 279 -5.30 -32.22 -13.96
C SER A 279 -6.43 -32.45 -14.96
N GLY A 280 -7.11 -33.60 -14.83
CA GLY A 280 -8.22 -33.98 -15.73
C GLY A 280 -9.54 -33.22 -15.45
N VAL A 281 -9.70 -32.61 -14.25
CA VAL A 281 -10.83 -31.74 -13.92
C VAL A 281 -10.26 -30.40 -13.47
N TYR A 282 -10.66 -29.32 -14.11
CA TYR A 282 -10.08 -28.00 -13.88
C TYR A 282 -11.11 -26.88 -13.89
N ILE A 283 -10.73 -25.77 -13.28
CA ILE A 283 -11.50 -24.54 -13.21
C ILE A 283 -11.24 -23.76 -14.49
N ALA A 284 -12.17 -23.79 -15.44
CA ALA A 284 -11.99 -23.14 -16.74
C ALA A 284 -12.20 -21.62 -16.66
N SER A 285 -13.17 -21.17 -15.85
CA SER A 285 -13.35 -19.74 -15.59
C SER A 285 -14.09 -19.49 -14.29
N VAL A 286 -13.79 -18.35 -13.66
CA VAL A 286 -14.56 -17.78 -12.55
C VAL A 286 -14.78 -16.31 -12.81
N GLN A 287 -16.01 -15.82 -12.62
CA GLN A 287 -16.38 -14.43 -12.84
C GLN A 287 -17.16 -13.91 -11.63
N PHE A 288 -16.97 -12.64 -11.30
CA PHE A 288 -17.68 -11.95 -10.24
C PHE A 288 -18.58 -10.89 -10.83
N CYS A 289 -19.84 -10.92 -10.44
CA CYS A 289 -20.87 -10.01 -10.96
C CYS A 289 -21.66 -9.40 -9.81
N GLY A 290 -22.07 -8.15 -9.93
CA GLY A 290 -23.05 -7.54 -9.08
C GLY A 290 -24.49 -7.87 -9.49
N SER A 291 -25.47 -7.30 -8.82
CA SER A 291 -26.91 -7.53 -9.03
C SER A 291 -27.38 -7.25 -10.46
N GLN A 292 -26.68 -6.38 -11.18
CA GLN A 292 -26.98 -6.04 -12.59
C GLN A 292 -26.17 -6.87 -13.60
N HIS A 293 -25.53 -7.96 -13.17
CA HIS A 293 -24.66 -8.83 -13.98
C HIS A 293 -23.45 -8.13 -14.59
N GLN A 294 -23.07 -6.97 -14.05
CA GLN A 294 -21.82 -6.30 -14.42
C GLN A 294 -20.65 -7.01 -13.73
N ARG A 295 -19.57 -7.27 -14.48
CA ARG A 295 -18.33 -7.81 -13.92
C ARG A 295 -17.68 -6.76 -13.03
N GLN A 296 -17.47 -7.09 -11.77
CA GLN A 296 -16.85 -6.17 -10.82
C GLN A 296 -16.13 -6.94 -9.70
N GLY A 297 -15.20 -6.31 -9.02
CA GLY A 297 -14.51 -6.87 -7.86
C GLY A 297 -14.57 -5.95 -6.65
N LEU A 298 -15.22 -4.79 -6.83
CA LEU A 298 -15.54 -3.85 -5.78
C LEU A 298 -17.05 -3.86 -5.60
N PHE A 299 -17.51 -4.21 -4.41
CA PHE A 299 -18.91 -4.31 -4.05
C PHE A 299 -19.22 -3.37 -2.89
N SER A 300 -20.42 -2.80 -2.90
CA SER A 300 -20.97 -2.13 -1.74
C SER A 300 -21.43 -3.16 -0.69
N PHE A 301 -21.45 -2.81 0.57
CA PHE A 301 -21.84 -3.72 1.65
C PHE A 301 -23.24 -4.32 1.46
N ASP A 302 -24.17 -3.53 0.95
CA ASP A 302 -25.57 -3.88 0.68
C ASP A 302 -25.80 -4.55 -0.68
N GLU A 303 -24.77 -4.70 -1.49
CA GLU A 303 -24.83 -5.28 -2.83
C GLU A 303 -24.69 -6.80 -2.82
N ASP A 304 -25.53 -7.50 -3.59
CA ASP A 304 -25.42 -8.95 -3.79
C ASP A 304 -24.18 -9.29 -4.62
N ILE A 305 -23.45 -10.32 -4.20
CA ILE A 305 -22.27 -10.83 -4.87
C ILE A 305 -22.60 -12.13 -5.58
N VAL A 306 -22.45 -12.18 -6.88
CA VAL A 306 -22.67 -13.36 -7.69
C VAL A 306 -21.33 -13.88 -8.20
N ILE A 307 -21.04 -15.17 -7.92
CA ILE A 307 -19.85 -15.88 -8.40
C ILE A 307 -20.31 -16.89 -9.43
N GLU A 308 -19.88 -16.70 -10.68
CA GLU A 308 -20.12 -17.65 -11.78
C GLU A 308 -18.86 -18.45 -12.05
N THR A 309 -18.97 -19.78 -12.01
CA THR A 309 -17.83 -20.70 -12.18
C THR A 309 -18.13 -21.72 -13.26
N VAL A 310 -17.15 -21.96 -14.12
CA VAL A 310 -17.19 -23.00 -15.13
C VAL A 310 -16.13 -24.05 -14.83
N ILE A 311 -16.54 -25.27 -14.62
CA ILE A 311 -15.66 -26.43 -14.43
C ILE A 311 -15.68 -27.25 -15.70
N ARG A 312 -14.49 -27.71 -16.15
CA ARG A 312 -14.34 -28.58 -17.31
C ARG A 312 -13.61 -29.86 -16.96
N LYS A 313 -13.89 -30.89 -17.74
CA LYS A 313 -13.24 -32.21 -17.67
C LYS A 313 -12.53 -32.47 -19.01
N LYS A 314 -11.27 -32.90 -18.93
CA LYS A 314 -10.51 -33.34 -20.14
C LYS A 314 -11.11 -34.61 -20.72
N GLY A 315 -11.06 -34.73 -22.04
CA GLY A 315 -11.53 -35.91 -22.74
C GLY A 315 -10.83 -37.17 -22.22
N GLY A 316 -11.60 -38.24 -22.01
CA GLY A 316 -11.08 -39.53 -21.52
C GLY A 316 -10.74 -39.58 -20.00
N PHE A 317 -10.83 -38.48 -19.25
CA PHE A 317 -10.58 -38.51 -17.82
C PHE A 317 -11.77 -39.10 -17.05
N VAL A 318 -11.49 -40.05 -16.15
CA VAL A 318 -12.51 -40.66 -15.27
C VAL A 318 -12.48 -39.91 -13.96
N MET A 319 -13.56 -39.18 -13.67
CA MET A 319 -13.72 -38.43 -12.44
C MET A 319 -14.42 -39.29 -11.38
N ASP A 320 -14.00 -39.18 -10.13
CA ASP A 320 -14.69 -39.81 -8.99
C ASP A 320 -16.10 -39.22 -8.83
N SER A 321 -17.07 -40.09 -8.59
CA SER A 321 -18.48 -39.69 -8.42
C SER A 321 -18.72 -38.81 -7.17
N LYS A 322 -17.81 -38.83 -6.20
CA LYS A 322 -17.82 -37.99 -4.97
C LYS A 322 -17.10 -36.67 -5.14
N ALA A 323 -16.66 -36.34 -6.36
CA ALA A 323 -15.97 -35.08 -6.62
C ALA A 323 -16.87 -33.88 -6.35
N VAL A 324 -16.32 -32.85 -5.72
CA VAL A 324 -17.00 -31.61 -5.39
C VAL A 324 -16.17 -30.41 -5.86
N MET A 325 -16.84 -29.29 -6.08
CA MET A 325 -16.25 -27.98 -6.17
C MET A 325 -16.50 -27.24 -4.86
N SER A 326 -15.48 -26.63 -4.31
CA SER A 326 -15.57 -25.74 -3.14
C SER A 326 -15.21 -24.32 -3.54
N VAL A 327 -16.05 -23.35 -3.18
CA VAL A 327 -15.75 -21.93 -3.23
C VAL A 327 -15.50 -21.45 -1.82
N VAL A 328 -14.29 -21.03 -1.53
CA VAL A 328 -13.82 -20.66 -0.19
C VAL A 328 -13.56 -19.17 -0.14
N ILE A 329 -14.22 -18.47 0.75
CA ILE A 329 -13.96 -17.07 1.09
C ILE A 329 -13.02 -17.06 2.30
N MET A 330 -11.93 -16.32 2.20
CA MET A 330 -10.89 -16.26 3.23
C MET A 330 -10.47 -14.81 3.49
N THR A 331 -9.89 -14.59 4.66
CA THR A 331 -9.12 -13.37 4.92
C THR A 331 -7.85 -13.34 4.04
N LEU A 332 -7.20 -12.18 3.91
CA LEU A 332 -5.90 -12.09 3.24
C LEU A 332 -4.82 -12.96 3.91
N ASN A 333 -4.97 -13.22 5.22
CA ASN A 333 -4.12 -14.15 5.98
C ASN A 333 -4.48 -15.64 5.79
N ARG A 334 -5.37 -15.93 4.81
CA ARG A 334 -5.82 -17.28 4.45
C ARG A 334 -6.65 -17.99 5.54
N THR A 335 -7.20 -17.27 6.51
CA THR A 335 -8.18 -17.82 7.45
C THR A 335 -9.51 -17.99 6.72
N ARG A 336 -10.08 -19.19 6.76
CA ARG A 336 -11.36 -19.50 6.12
C ARG A 336 -12.50 -18.82 6.87
N ILE A 337 -13.36 -18.13 6.11
CA ILE A 337 -14.55 -17.45 6.62
C ILE A 337 -15.79 -18.24 6.26
N CYS A 338 -15.88 -18.67 5.00
CA CYS A 338 -17.02 -19.37 4.45
C CYS A 338 -16.55 -20.40 3.42
N ASN A 339 -17.24 -21.54 3.32
CA ASN A 339 -17.03 -22.56 2.32
C ASN A 339 -18.38 -23.00 1.76
N ALA A 340 -18.53 -22.94 0.44
CA ALA A 340 -19.68 -23.51 -0.26
C ALA A 340 -19.21 -24.70 -1.09
N GLU A 341 -19.80 -25.89 -0.85
CA GLU A 341 -19.48 -27.11 -1.56
C GLU A 341 -20.62 -27.50 -2.51
N LEU A 342 -20.26 -27.85 -3.74
CA LEU A 342 -21.18 -28.19 -4.81
C LEU A 342 -20.72 -29.48 -5.51
N ALA A 343 -21.65 -30.45 -5.63
CA ALA A 343 -21.34 -31.73 -6.26
C ALA A 343 -21.03 -31.58 -7.75
N LEU A 344 -19.98 -32.26 -8.20
CA LEU A 344 -19.59 -32.32 -9.60
C LEU A 344 -20.22 -33.54 -10.33
N SER A 345 -21.06 -34.31 -9.63
CA SER A 345 -21.79 -35.43 -10.25
C SER A 345 -22.51 -34.99 -11.52
N GLY A 346 -22.44 -35.77 -12.59
CA GLY A 346 -23.01 -35.45 -13.91
C GLY A 346 -22.19 -34.40 -14.69
N LEU A 347 -20.90 -34.25 -14.39
CA LEU A 347 -19.96 -33.48 -15.22
C LEU A 347 -19.52 -34.31 -16.43
N ASP A 348 -20.12 -34.04 -17.58
CA ASP A 348 -19.70 -34.69 -18.88
C ASP A 348 -18.46 -33.98 -19.43
N GLU A 349 -18.62 -32.84 -20.08
CA GLU A 349 -17.51 -32.03 -20.59
C GLU A 349 -17.34 -30.75 -19.78
N GLN A 350 -18.46 -30.07 -19.46
CA GLN A 350 -18.45 -28.85 -18.65
C GLN A 350 -19.71 -28.73 -17.79
N LYS A 351 -19.56 -28.04 -16.64
CA LYS A 351 -20.65 -27.68 -15.75
C LYS A 351 -20.50 -26.24 -15.29
N ARG A 352 -21.62 -25.53 -15.23
CA ARG A 352 -21.64 -24.11 -14.79
C ARG A 352 -22.35 -24.03 -13.46
N PHE A 353 -21.80 -23.21 -12.56
CA PHE A 353 -22.38 -22.94 -11.25
C PHE A 353 -22.51 -21.44 -11.06
N ARG A 354 -23.57 -21.06 -10.37
CA ARG A 354 -23.79 -19.69 -9.92
C ARG A 354 -24.05 -19.72 -8.43
N LEU A 355 -23.23 -19.01 -7.66
CA LEU A 355 -23.36 -18.83 -6.23
C LEU A 355 -23.71 -17.37 -5.97
N SER A 356 -24.77 -17.12 -5.20
CA SER A 356 -25.17 -15.77 -4.83
C SER A 356 -25.05 -15.58 -3.33
N TYR A 357 -24.30 -14.57 -2.94
CA TYR A 357 -24.19 -14.13 -1.57
C TYR A 357 -24.97 -12.82 -1.43
N ARG A 358 -25.91 -12.80 -0.48
CA ARG A 358 -26.78 -11.64 -0.25
C ARG A 358 -25.95 -10.48 0.30
N GLY A 359 -26.23 -9.26 -0.16
CA GLY A 359 -25.71 -8.03 0.41
C GLY A 359 -25.91 -7.96 1.92
N GLY A 360 -24.99 -7.36 2.63
CA GLY A 360 -25.00 -7.31 4.10
C GLY A 360 -24.47 -8.57 4.80
N THR A 361 -24.04 -9.62 4.06
CA THR A 361 -23.53 -10.86 4.68
C THR A 361 -22.06 -10.73 5.08
N LEU A 362 -21.22 -10.21 4.19
CA LEU A 362 -19.80 -9.99 4.44
C LEU A 362 -19.57 -8.53 4.83
N LEU A 363 -18.89 -8.31 5.94
CA LEU A 363 -18.55 -6.97 6.41
C LEU A 363 -17.58 -6.27 5.47
N PRO A 364 -17.51 -4.92 5.48
CA PRO A 364 -16.54 -4.17 4.69
C PRO A 364 -15.11 -4.67 4.94
N GLY A 365 -14.37 -4.94 3.87
CA GLY A 365 -13.03 -5.52 3.96
C GLY A 365 -12.57 -6.17 2.66
N LYS A 366 -11.41 -6.83 2.73
CA LYS A 366 -10.82 -7.56 1.60
C LYS A 366 -10.83 -9.05 1.87
N TYR A 367 -11.29 -9.80 0.88
CA TYR A 367 -11.48 -11.24 0.97
C TYR A 367 -10.79 -11.95 -0.20
N LEU A 368 -9.97 -12.94 0.10
CA LEU A 368 -9.38 -13.82 -0.92
C LEU A 368 -10.38 -14.91 -1.28
N ILE A 369 -10.68 -15.05 -2.56
CA ILE A 369 -11.57 -16.10 -3.08
C ILE A 369 -10.71 -17.20 -3.67
N ARG A 370 -10.96 -18.42 -3.19
CA ARG A 370 -10.33 -19.63 -3.70
C ARG A 370 -11.38 -20.58 -4.23
N VAL A 371 -11.16 -21.13 -5.40
CA VAL A 371 -11.97 -22.22 -5.96
C VAL A 371 -11.12 -23.47 -6.01
N VAL A 372 -11.72 -24.59 -5.62
CA VAL A 372 -11.04 -25.89 -5.51
C VAL A 372 -11.95 -26.98 -6.08
N THR A 373 -11.42 -27.84 -6.93
CA THR A 373 -12.07 -29.08 -7.34
C THR A 373 -11.34 -30.26 -6.70
N HIS A 374 -12.06 -31.09 -5.94
CA HIS A 374 -11.43 -32.15 -5.15
C HIS A 374 -12.38 -33.30 -4.85
N VAL A 375 -11.82 -34.43 -4.42
CA VAL A 375 -12.56 -35.50 -3.77
C VAL A 375 -12.28 -35.40 -2.27
N PRO A 376 -13.30 -35.21 -1.42
CA PRO A 376 -13.09 -35.03 0.01
C PRO A 376 -12.24 -36.12 0.64
N ASN A 377 -11.18 -35.75 1.36
CA ASN A 377 -10.22 -36.61 2.03
C ASN A 377 -9.41 -37.55 1.12
N VAL A 378 -9.45 -37.38 -0.21
CA VAL A 378 -8.75 -38.26 -1.16
C VAL A 378 -7.72 -37.48 -1.98
N CYS A 379 -8.14 -36.55 -2.83
CA CYS A 379 -7.24 -35.81 -3.70
C CYS A 379 -7.81 -34.45 -4.13
N PHE A 380 -6.90 -33.57 -4.57
CA PHE A 380 -7.25 -32.34 -5.25
C PHE A 380 -7.06 -32.52 -6.75
N TYR A 381 -8.01 -32.04 -7.56
CA TYR A 381 -7.88 -31.95 -9.00
C TYR A 381 -7.29 -30.59 -9.40
N ASP A 382 -7.89 -29.49 -8.95
CA ASP A 382 -7.41 -28.15 -9.22
C ASP A 382 -7.66 -27.23 -8.02
N ARG A 383 -6.78 -26.23 -7.84
CA ARG A 383 -6.86 -25.29 -6.72
C ARG A 383 -6.31 -23.94 -7.14
N GLN A 384 -7.20 -22.95 -7.26
CA GLN A 384 -6.85 -21.61 -7.73
C GLN A 384 -7.25 -20.54 -6.72
N ASP A 385 -6.30 -19.65 -6.42
CA ASP A 385 -6.57 -18.37 -5.76
C ASP A 385 -6.99 -17.40 -6.87
N VAL A 386 -8.29 -17.11 -6.98
CA VAL A 386 -8.89 -16.51 -8.17
C VAL A 386 -8.75 -14.99 -8.17
N CYS A 387 -9.20 -14.34 -7.10
CA CYS A 387 -9.13 -12.88 -6.98
C CYS A 387 -9.21 -12.43 -5.52
N VAL A 388 -9.01 -11.14 -5.31
CA VAL A 388 -9.32 -10.44 -4.06
C VAL A 388 -10.60 -9.62 -4.26
N LEU A 389 -11.67 -10.03 -3.60
CA LEU A 389 -12.92 -9.30 -3.50
C LEU A 389 -12.77 -8.16 -2.50
N THR A 390 -13.25 -6.97 -2.83
CA THR A 390 -13.28 -5.82 -1.91
C THR A 390 -14.72 -5.40 -1.65
N ILE A 391 -15.10 -5.30 -0.39
CA ILE A 391 -16.40 -4.80 0.04
C ILE A 391 -16.19 -3.45 0.71
N THR A 392 -16.87 -2.43 0.20
CA THR A 392 -16.78 -1.05 0.71
C THR A 392 -17.95 -0.74 1.63
N ASP A 393 -17.68 0.04 2.66
CA ASP A 393 -18.72 0.57 3.52
C ASP A 393 -19.41 1.76 2.84
N THR A 394 -20.70 1.65 2.61
CA THR A 394 -21.55 2.68 1.97
C THR A 394 -22.35 3.51 2.96
N GLY A 395 -21.96 3.54 4.25
CA GLY A 395 -22.62 4.33 5.28
C GLY A 395 -23.42 3.48 6.26
N THR A 396 -22.94 2.27 6.54
CA THR A 396 -23.54 1.38 7.53
C THR A 396 -23.34 1.90 8.96
N GLU A 397 -24.08 1.32 9.92
CA GLU A 397 -23.90 1.62 11.36
C GLU A 397 -22.48 1.33 11.86
N PHE A 398 -21.71 0.50 11.13
CA PHE A 398 -20.33 0.13 11.45
C PHE A 398 -19.33 1.26 11.27
N LEU A 399 -19.65 2.30 10.48
CA LEU A 399 -18.85 3.53 10.42
C LEU A 399 -18.64 4.18 11.79
N LYS A 400 -19.54 3.96 12.75
CA LYS A 400 -19.38 4.45 14.12
C LYS A 400 -18.26 3.74 14.89
N TYR A 401 -17.87 2.55 14.45
CA TYR A 401 -16.88 1.69 15.09
C TYR A 401 -15.56 1.64 14.32
N ASN A 402 -15.20 2.72 13.67
CA ASN A 402 -13.99 2.85 12.84
C ASN A 402 -12.75 2.36 13.63
N GLY A 403 -12.19 1.21 13.22
CA GLY A 403 -11.03 0.56 13.84
C GLY A 403 -11.33 -0.51 14.90
N ALA A 404 -12.60 -0.85 15.17
CA ALA A 404 -12.92 -2.04 15.95
C ALA A 404 -12.89 -3.28 15.04
N ASP A 405 -12.43 -4.41 15.59
CA ASP A 405 -12.54 -5.71 14.90
C ASP A 405 -14.01 -6.17 14.99
N ASN A 406 -14.79 -5.86 13.95
CA ASN A 406 -16.20 -6.20 13.85
C ASN A 406 -16.42 -7.63 13.31
N GLY A 407 -15.34 -8.40 13.11
CA GLY A 407 -15.39 -9.72 12.49
C GLY A 407 -15.49 -9.67 10.96
N PHE A 408 -16.07 -10.71 10.35
CA PHE A 408 -16.12 -10.86 8.89
C PHE A 408 -17.52 -11.09 8.35
N ILE A 409 -18.45 -11.52 9.21
CA ILE A 409 -19.82 -11.91 8.83
C ILE A 409 -20.79 -11.20 9.76
N MET A 410 -21.87 -10.67 9.19
CA MET A 410 -22.94 -10.07 9.95
C MET A 410 -24.09 -11.07 10.14
N PHE A 411 -24.50 -11.27 11.38
CA PHE A 411 -25.74 -11.93 11.74
C PHE A 411 -26.67 -10.91 12.40
N SER A 412 -27.88 -10.78 11.87
CA SER A 412 -28.95 -10.02 12.53
C SER A 412 -29.80 -10.97 13.35
N PRO A 413 -29.60 -11.09 14.68
CA PRO A 413 -30.46 -11.91 15.52
C PRO A 413 -31.87 -11.31 15.58
N LYS A 414 -32.88 -12.15 15.67
CA LYS A 414 -34.20 -11.69 16.10
C LYS A 414 -34.10 -11.36 17.58
N VAL A 415 -34.30 -10.10 17.93
CA VAL A 415 -34.39 -9.63 19.31
C VAL A 415 -35.88 -9.49 19.63
N GLU A 416 -36.37 -10.24 20.59
CA GLU A 416 -37.71 -10.07 21.17
C GLU A 416 -37.51 -9.52 22.60
N GLU A 417 -38.08 -8.35 22.87
CA GLU A 417 -38.14 -7.80 24.22
C GLU A 417 -39.29 -8.52 24.96
N TYR A 418 -39.00 -9.10 26.13
CA TYR A 418 -39.99 -9.73 27.02
C TYR A 418 -40.41 -8.73 28.10
#